data_dfa8bfdd2c835a6b4fc5edeb659ec11f
#
_entry.id   dfa8bfdd2c835a6b4fc5edeb659ec11f
#
_cell.length_a   1.000
_cell.length_b   1.000
_cell.length_c   1.000
_cell.angle_alpha   90.00
_cell.angle_beta   90.00
_cell.angle_gamma   90.00
#
_symmetry.space_group_name_H-M   'P 1'
#
loop_
_entity.id
_entity.type
_entity.pdbx_description
1 polymer ?
#
loop_
_entity_poly.entity_id
_entity_poly.type
_entity_poly.pdbx_seq_one_letter_code
_entity_poly.pdbx_strand_id
1 'polypeptide(L)'
;MLENTAGQGTNMGYRFEHLRTIIDLVDDKSRVGVCIDTQHAFASGYDLLSEEGFDEVWRHFDEVIGFNYLRGMHINDSKKELASRVDRHETLRNGLLGPRPFERIMKDPRFDNIPLILETPDESL
;
A
#
# COMPACT_ATOMS: atom_id res chain seq x y z
N MET A 1 7.92 11.54 4.62
CA MET A 1 7.52 10.30 3.93
C MET A 1 6.11 10.45 3.40
N LEU A 2 5.86 9.98 2.19
CA LEU A 2 4.54 10.03 1.56
C LEU A 2 3.83 8.69 1.72
N GLU A 3 2.55 8.71 2.05
CA GLU A 3 1.73 7.51 2.18
C GLU A 3 0.54 7.58 1.23
N ASN A 4 0.21 6.44 0.61
CA ASN A 4 -1.00 6.33 -0.20
C ASN A 4 -2.26 6.36 0.69
N THR A 5 -3.39 6.78 0.11
CA THR A 5 -4.66 6.87 0.82
C THR A 5 -5.70 5.96 0.15
N ALA A 6 -6.77 5.65 0.89
CA ALA A 6 -7.89 4.88 0.35
C ALA A 6 -8.72 5.69 -0.66
N GLY A 7 -8.54 7.00 -0.69
CA GLY A 7 -9.34 7.89 -1.55
C GLY A 7 -10.70 8.21 -0.97
N GLN A 8 -10.85 8.09 0.35
CA GLN A 8 -12.13 8.38 1.02
C GLN A 8 -12.47 9.86 0.85
N GLY A 9 -13.72 10.13 0.47
CA GLY A 9 -14.15 11.50 0.22
C GLY A 9 -13.40 12.14 -0.93
N THR A 10 -12.76 13.28 -0.67
CA THR A 10 -11.97 14.03 -1.66
C THR A 10 -10.46 13.92 -1.43
N ASN A 11 -10.02 12.96 -0.61
CA ASN A 11 -8.60 12.78 -0.31
C ASN A 11 -7.80 12.43 -1.56
N MET A 12 -6.63 13.02 -1.68
CA MET A 12 -5.65 12.70 -2.72
C MET A 12 -4.67 11.62 -2.24
N GLY A 13 -3.86 11.12 -3.16
CA GLY A 13 -2.84 10.13 -2.80
C GLY A 13 -3.31 8.69 -2.92
N TYR A 14 -4.51 8.47 -3.45
CA TYR A 14 -5.03 7.11 -3.62
C TYR A 14 -4.52 6.42 -4.89
N ARG A 15 -3.83 7.15 -5.77
CA ARG A 15 -3.16 6.59 -6.95
C ARG A 15 -1.66 6.79 -6.85
N PHE A 16 -0.90 5.84 -7.37
CA PHE A 16 0.57 5.96 -7.40
C PHE A 16 1.01 7.22 -8.15
N GLU A 17 0.30 7.59 -9.19
CA GLU A 17 0.57 8.80 -9.96
C GLU A 17 0.50 10.07 -9.11
N HIS A 18 -0.38 10.12 -8.12
CA HIS A 18 -0.46 11.25 -7.19
C HIS A 18 0.83 11.39 -6.39
N LEU A 19 1.37 10.27 -5.89
CA LEU A 19 2.61 10.26 -5.15
C LEU A 19 3.79 10.65 -6.04
N ARG A 20 3.81 10.16 -7.27
CA ARG A 20 4.86 10.51 -8.23
C ARG A 20 4.86 12.02 -8.53
N THR A 21 3.69 12.61 -8.71
CA THR A 21 3.56 14.05 -8.93
C THR A 21 4.17 14.84 -7.78
N ILE A 22 3.92 14.43 -6.53
CA ILE A 22 4.50 15.07 -5.37
C ILE A 22 6.02 14.92 -5.34
N ILE A 23 6.53 13.72 -5.63
CA ILE A 23 7.98 13.46 -5.69
C ILE A 23 8.64 14.38 -6.71
N ASP A 24 8.04 14.54 -7.88
CA ASP A 24 8.59 15.37 -8.95
C ASP A 24 8.70 16.84 -8.58
N LEU A 25 7.88 17.30 -7.62
CA LEU A 25 7.91 18.69 -7.12
C LEU A 25 8.97 18.91 -6.03
N VAL A 26 9.59 17.85 -5.52
CA VAL A 26 10.60 17.96 -4.47
C VAL A 26 11.98 18.19 -5.11
N ASP A 27 12.69 19.24 -4.65
CA ASP A 27 14.00 19.58 -5.20
C ASP A 27 15.05 18.52 -4.91
N ASP A 28 15.15 18.06 -3.65
CA ASP A 28 16.09 17.01 -3.26
C ASP A 28 15.34 15.70 -3.05
N LYS A 29 15.30 14.88 -4.10
CA LYS A 29 14.56 13.62 -4.11
C LYS A 29 15.15 12.57 -3.18
N SER A 30 16.39 12.73 -2.74
CA SER A 30 17.00 11.82 -1.76
C SER A 30 16.36 11.92 -0.38
N ARG A 31 15.61 12.99 -0.13
CA ARG A 31 14.91 13.23 1.15
C ARG A 31 13.47 12.72 1.14
N VAL A 32 13.01 12.14 0.04
CA VAL A 32 11.64 11.67 -0.11
C VAL A 32 11.61 10.15 -0.06
N GLY A 33 10.69 9.61 0.72
CA GLY A 33 10.39 8.18 0.74
C GLY A 33 8.89 7.96 0.68
N VAL A 34 8.49 6.76 0.28
CA VAL A 34 7.09 6.35 0.15
C VAL A 34 6.83 5.21 1.13
N CYS A 35 5.69 5.29 1.82
CA CYS A 35 5.13 4.21 2.63
C CYS A 35 3.83 3.76 1.97
N ILE A 36 3.71 2.48 1.68
CA ILE A 36 2.48 1.93 1.08
C ILE A 36 1.68 1.19 2.15
N ASP A 37 0.43 1.58 2.31
CA ASP A 37 -0.55 0.89 3.15
C ASP A 37 -1.37 -0.05 2.27
N THR A 38 -1.39 -1.34 2.61
CA THR A 38 -2.05 -2.37 1.81
C THR A 38 -3.57 -2.22 1.81
N GLN A 39 -4.16 -1.82 2.94
CA GLN A 39 -5.60 -1.56 3.00
C GLN A 39 -5.97 -0.38 2.12
N HIS A 40 -5.21 0.72 2.20
CA HIS A 40 -5.45 1.88 1.36
C HIS A 40 -5.34 1.55 -0.12
N ALA A 41 -4.32 0.78 -0.51
CA ALA A 41 -4.15 0.37 -1.91
C ALA A 41 -5.34 -0.45 -2.39
N PHE A 42 -5.76 -1.44 -1.61
CA PHE A 42 -6.90 -2.29 -1.97
C PHE A 42 -8.19 -1.48 -2.08
N ALA A 43 -8.47 -0.63 -1.11
CA ALA A 43 -9.67 0.20 -1.09
C ALA A 43 -9.70 1.20 -2.25
N SER A 44 -8.53 1.67 -2.70
CA SER A 44 -8.45 2.63 -3.81
C SER A 44 -8.52 1.98 -5.20
N GLY A 45 -8.48 0.65 -5.26
CA GLY A 45 -8.66 -0.06 -6.53
C GLY A 45 -7.49 -0.91 -7.00
N TYR A 46 -6.42 -1.02 -6.19
CA TYR A 46 -5.29 -1.88 -6.53
C TYR A 46 -5.56 -3.30 -6.02
N ASP A 47 -5.73 -4.24 -6.96
CA ASP A 47 -6.04 -5.62 -6.62
C ASP A 47 -4.82 -6.35 -6.06
N LEU A 48 -4.73 -6.43 -4.74
CA LEU A 48 -3.70 -7.20 -4.05
C LEU A 48 -4.14 -8.63 -3.75
N LEU A 49 -5.39 -8.99 -4.02
CA LEU A 49 -5.97 -10.27 -3.64
C LEU A 49 -5.61 -11.38 -4.61
N SER A 50 -5.80 -11.17 -5.91
CA SER A 50 -5.43 -12.17 -6.90
C SER A 50 -3.92 -12.17 -7.14
N GLU A 51 -3.36 -13.32 -7.52
CA GLU A 51 -1.93 -13.40 -7.82
C GLU A 51 -1.55 -12.49 -9.00
N GLU A 52 -2.35 -12.51 -10.05
CA GLU A 52 -2.12 -11.66 -11.22
C GLU A 52 -2.23 -10.18 -10.86
N GLY A 53 -3.24 -9.82 -10.09
CA GLY A 53 -3.43 -8.45 -9.63
C GLY A 53 -2.29 -7.98 -8.74
N PHE A 54 -1.84 -8.82 -7.83
CA PHE A 54 -0.71 -8.52 -6.96
C PHE A 54 0.55 -8.18 -7.77
N ASP A 55 0.90 -9.04 -8.73
CA ASP A 55 2.08 -8.81 -9.56
C ASP A 55 1.94 -7.55 -10.40
N GLU A 56 0.77 -7.30 -10.95
CA GLU A 56 0.50 -6.12 -11.76
C GLU A 56 0.59 -4.82 -10.94
N VAL A 57 0.07 -4.83 -9.71
CA VAL A 57 0.14 -3.66 -8.82
C VAL A 57 1.60 -3.27 -8.56
N TRP A 58 2.44 -4.25 -8.23
CA TRP A 58 3.83 -3.94 -7.91
C TRP A 58 4.67 -3.62 -9.14
N ARG A 59 4.33 -4.18 -10.30
CA ARG A 59 4.93 -3.78 -11.57
C ARG A 59 4.58 -2.32 -11.87
N HIS A 60 3.32 -1.96 -11.68
CA HIS A 60 2.86 -0.58 -11.88
C HIS A 60 3.53 0.39 -10.90
N PHE A 61 3.63 0.00 -9.64
CA PHE A 61 4.34 0.78 -8.64
C PHE A 61 5.79 1.06 -9.07
N ASP A 62 6.48 0.03 -9.54
CA ASP A 62 7.87 0.19 -9.97
C ASP A 62 8.00 1.10 -11.18
N GLU A 63 7.07 1.02 -12.12
CA GLU A 63 7.06 1.89 -13.30
C GLU A 63 6.77 3.35 -12.97
N VAL A 64 5.83 3.60 -12.06
CA VAL A 64 5.37 4.96 -11.74
C VAL A 64 6.25 5.62 -10.69
N ILE A 65 6.58 4.93 -9.63
CA ILE A 65 7.32 5.47 -8.49
C ILE A 65 8.74 4.91 -8.44
N GLY A 66 8.87 3.60 -8.42
CA GLY A 66 10.14 2.88 -8.28
C GLY A 66 10.36 2.37 -6.87
N PHE A 67 10.84 1.12 -6.74
CA PHE A 67 11.12 0.52 -5.44
C PHE A 67 12.20 1.24 -4.66
N ASN A 68 13.07 2.00 -5.32
CA ASN A 68 14.08 2.80 -4.65
C ASN A 68 13.50 3.89 -3.75
N TYR A 69 12.24 4.28 -3.96
CA TYR A 69 11.55 5.21 -3.07
C TYR A 69 10.79 4.53 -1.92
N LEU A 70 10.59 3.21 -1.97
CA LEU A 70 9.84 2.49 -0.95
C LEU A 70 10.67 2.37 0.33
N ARG A 71 10.23 3.01 1.41
CA ARG A 71 10.95 3.07 2.68
C ARG A 71 10.20 2.40 3.83
N GLY A 72 8.98 1.97 3.61
CA GLY A 72 8.19 1.28 4.62
C GLY A 72 6.85 0.84 4.06
N MET A 73 6.18 -0.02 4.79
CA MET A 73 4.82 -0.44 4.47
C MET A 73 4.00 -0.55 5.76
N HIS A 74 2.75 -0.14 5.67
CA HIS A 74 1.74 -0.49 6.65
C HIS A 74 1.01 -1.72 6.12
N ILE A 75 1.14 -2.85 6.81
CA ILE A 75 0.52 -4.10 6.36
C ILE A 75 -0.78 -4.30 7.12
N ASN A 76 -1.89 -3.96 6.47
CA ASN A 76 -3.23 -4.00 7.05
C ASN A 76 -4.18 -4.75 6.13
N ASP A 77 -5.06 -5.56 6.72
CA ASP A 77 -6.17 -6.13 5.99
C ASP A 77 -7.31 -5.11 5.91
N SER A 78 -8.32 -5.38 5.12
CA SER A 78 -9.39 -4.43 4.83
C SER A 78 -10.74 -4.99 5.24
N LYS A 79 -11.54 -4.16 5.92
CA LYS A 79 -12.98 -4.44 6.15
C LYS A 79 -13.82 -4.15 4.91
N LYS A 80 -13.27 -3.39 3.96
CA LYS A 80 -13.99 -2.88 2.81
C LYS A 80 -13.46 -3.47 1.52
N GLU A 81 -14.31 -3.51 0.52
CA GLU A 81 -14.05 -4.14 -0.76
C GLU A 81 -13.05 -3.37 -1.61
N LEU A 82 -12.54 -4.05 -2.64
CA LEU A 82 -11.70 -3.45 -3.68
C LEU A 82 -12.42 -2.23 -4.27
N ALA A 83 -11.68 -1.14 -4.40
CA ALA A 83 -12.16 0.12 -4.97
C ALA A 83 -13.31 0.77 -4.18
N SER A 84 -13.52 0.37 -2.91
CA SER A 84 -14.55 0.98 -2.04
C SER A 84 -14.23 2.43 -1.69
N ARG A 85 -12.95 2.82 -1.71
CA ARG A 85 -12.43 4.12 -1.29
C ARG A 85 -12.79 4.47 0.15
N VAL A 86 -12.85 3.43 1.01
CA VAL A 86 -13.15 3.57 2.45
C VAL A 86 -11.97 3.08 3.25
N ASP A 87 -11.48 3.93 4.16
CA ASP A 87 -10.36 3.64 5.04
C ASP A 87 -10.86 2.92 6.29
N ARG A 88 -10.77 1.57 6.28
CA ARG A 88 -11.15 0.71 7.40
C ARG A 88 -10.21 -0.48 7.46
N HIS A 89 -9.33 -0.46 8.46
CA HIS A 89 -8.37 -1.53 8.68
C HIS A 89 -9.01 -2.72 9.40
N GLU A 90 -8.48 -3.90 9.15
CA GLU A 90 -8.87 -5.13 9.85
C GLU A 90 -7.62 -5.89 10.28
N THR A 91 -7.75 -6.71 11.31
CA THR A 91 -6.69 -7.63 11.73
C THR A 91 -6.32 -8.56 10.59
N LEU A 92 -5.04 -8.85 10.45
CA LEU A 92 -4.56 -9.73 9.38
C LEU A 92 -5.33 -11.06 9.39
N ARG A 93 -5.70 -11.56 8.22
CA ARG A 93 -6.51 -12.76 7.96
C ARG A 93 -8.01 -12.60 8.18
N ASN A 94 -8.46 -11.58 8.90
CA ASN A 94 -9.86 -11.39 9.21
C ASN A 94 -10.59 -10.47 8.24
N GLY A 95 -9.85 -9.82 7.34
CA GLY A 95 -10.42 -8.93 6.35
C GLY A 95 -10.59 -9.58 4.98
N LEU A 96 -10.91 -8.75 4.00
CA LEU A 96 -11.20 -9.18 2.64
C LEU A 96 -9.94 -9.53 1.82
N LEU A 97 -8.76 -9.06 2.24
CA LEU A 97 -7.50 -9.45 1.61
C LEU A 97 -7.10 -10.88 1.98
N GLY A 98 -7.35 -11.28 3.22
CA GLY A 98 -6.96 -12.59 3.70
C GLY A 98 -5.45 -12.75 3.86
N PRO A 99 -4.96 -13.98 4.10
CA PRO A 99 -3.54 -14.20 4.41
C PRO A 99 -2.60 -14.16 3.20
N ARG A 100 -3.08 -14.49 2.00
CA ARG A 100 -2.20 -14.70 0.83
C ARG A 100 -1.38 -13.47 0.39
N PRO A 101 -1.96 -12.27 0.29
CA PRO A 101 -1.15 -11.10 -0.09
C PRO A 101 0.00 -10.84 0.89
N PHE A 102 -0.23 -11.07 2.17
CA PHE A 102 0.79 -10.85 3.20
C PHE A 102 1.88 -11.91 3.14
N GLU A 103 1.52 -13.16 2.86
CA GLU A 103 2.50 -14.21 2.62
C GLU A 103 3.39 -13.90 1.43
N ARG A 104 2.80 -13.39 0.35
CA ARG A 104 3.56 -12.99 -0.84
C ARG A 104 4.53 -11.87 -0.54
N ILE A 105 4.11 -10.85 0.22
CA ILE A 105 4.98 -9.76 0.63
C ILE A 105 6.16 -10.28 1.44
N MET A 106 5.90 -11.17 2.40
CA MET A 106 6.95 -11.72 3.26
C MET A 106 7.99 -12.56 2.50
N LYS A 107 7.60 -13.16 1.39
CA LYS A 107 8.48 -14.02 0.58
C LYS A 107 9.10 -13.32 -0.61
N ASP A 108 8.65 -12.12 -0.95
CA ASP A 108 9.08 -11.41 -2.14
C ASP A 108 10.34 -10.60 -1.84
N PRO A 109 11.47 -10.87 -2.53
CA PRO A 109 12.72 -10.16 -2.26
C PRO A 109 12.66 -8.65 -2.56
N ARG A 110 11.67 -8.19 -3.33
CA ARG A 110 11.48 -6.76 -3.57
C ARG A 110 11.19 -5.98 -2.30
N PHE A 111 10.68 -6.66 -1.25
CA PHE A 111 10.35 -6.04 0.04
C PHE A 111 11.38 -6.32 1.13
N ASP A 112 12.52 -6.90 0.76
CA ASP A 112 13.58 -7.17 1.75
C ASP A 112 14.11 -5.86 2.35
N ASN A 113 14.34 -5.89 3.67
CA ASN A 113 14.87 -4.75 4.43
C ASN A 113 13.93 -3.53 4.50
N ILE A 114 12.65 -3.71 4.15
CA ILE A 114 11.64 -2.65 4.28
C ILE A 114 10.85 -2.89 5.56
N PRO A 115 10.77 -1.90 6.48
CA PRO A 115 9.97 -2.02 7.69
C PRO A 115 8.49 -2.27 7.36
N LEU A 116 7.90 -3.27 8.03
CA LEU A 116 6.49 -3.62 7.87
C LEU A 116 5.79 -3.35 9.21
N ILE A 117 4.81 -2.44 9.19
CA ILE A 117 4.16 -1.95 10.40
C ILE A 117 2.67 -2.27 10.34
N LEU A 118 2.14 -2.79 11.45
CA LEU A 118 0.72 -3.07 11.60
C LEU A 118 -0.01 -1.87 12.19
N GLU A 119 -1.17 -1.55 11.61
CA GLU A 119 -2.09 -0.55 12.16
C GLU A 119 -3.48 -1.16 12.30
N THR A 120 -3.53 -2.36 12.86
CA THR A 120 -4.77 -3.11 12.99
C THR A 120 -5.60 -2.62 14.17
N PRO A 121 -6.94 -2.84 14.16
CA PRO A 121 -7.81 -2.38 15.24
C PRO A 121 -7.74 -3.26 16.48
N ASP A 122 -6.98 -4.35 16.49
CA ASP A 122 -6.86 -5.25 17.63
C ASP A 122 -5.99 -4.62 18.73
N GLU A 123 -6.63 -4.13 19.79
CA GLU A 123 -5.96 -3.48 20.91
C GLU A 123 -5.38 -4.45 21.93
N SER A 124 -5.62 -5.74 21.78
CA SER A 124 -5.12 -6.76 22.72
C SER A 124 -3.65 -7.12 22.47
N LEU A 125 -3.09 -6.64 21.40
CA LEU A 125 -1.68 -6.83 21.05
C LEU A 125 -0.77 -5.71 21.67
#